data_fc0918abadaa7f3edb316330f2131d94
#
_entry.id   fc0918abadaa7f3edb316330f2131d94
#
_cell.length_a   1.000
_cell.length_b   1.000
_cell.length_c   1.000
_cell.angle_alpha   90.00
_cell.angle_beta   90.00
_cell.angle_gamma   90.00
#
_symmetry.space_group_name_H-M   'P 1'
#
loop_
_entity.id
_entity.type
_entity.pdbx_description
1 polymer ?
#
loop_
_entity_poly.entity_id
_entity_poly.type
_entity_poly.pdbx_seq_one_letter_code
_entity_poly.pdbx_strand_id
1 'polypeptide(L)'
;FSNMPERNQTLLFSATFPQEIIDSTEEFLTEPVTVMSDDLDVEVPEIDQHWIRIGRANKLWGVGRILVNMNDSDQCLIFCNTKRMVELLNDRLSKHRFSGSTLHGDMSQNKREKVMNGFRDGDVKILIATDVAARGLDVDGVTIVINYDLPDNPEDYVHRIGRTGRMGRKGESWSLVGRDDLRQLDKIRTTWNLNIMKAEAPKLPDHIDRDPVRPRKDWNESSDPFGMVRISIDAGISTIPSSLSLSEWIISQAKVKELAIGEIQINNDSTTVDVHSESAQRVLEIIERREFNGIKLKPSLQNN
;
A
#
# COMPACT_ATOMS: atom_id res chain seq x y z
N PHE A 1 15.03 28.15 -22.62
CA PHE A 1 14.42 28.84 -23.79
C PHE A 1 15.17 30.12 -24.15
N SER A 2 15.57 30.94 -23.19
CA SER A 2 16.27 32.23 -23.42
C SER A 2 17.64 32.10 -24.16
N ASN A 3 18.23 30.90 -24.24
CA ASN A 3 19.50 30.62 -24.92
C ASN A 3 19.33 29.96 -26.30
N MET A 4 18.12 29.84 -26.83
CA MET A 4 17.88 29.25 -28.14
C MET A 4 17.81 30.35 -29.20
N PRO A 5 18.73 30.42 -30.19
CA PRO A 5 18.61 31.33 -31.30
C PRO A 5 17.47 30.88 -32.21
N GLU A 6 16.74 31.85 -32.75
CA GLU A 6 15.66 31.72 -33.76
C GLU A 6 14.90 30.39 -33.78
N ARG A 7 13.73 30.38 -33.11
CA ARG A 7 12.78 29.24 -33.15
C ARG A 7 11.81 29.43 -34.30
N ASN A 8 11.74 28.44 -35.20
CA ASN A 8 10.77 28.46 -36.28
C ASN A 8 9.43 27.82 -35.85
N GLN A 9 9.46 26.87 -34.91
CA GLN A 9 8.26 26.18 -34.41
C GLN A 9 8.54 25.58 -33.03
N THR A 10 7.56 25.68 -32.13
CA THR A 10 7.56 24.99 -30.84
C THR A 10 6.32 24.11 -30.76
N LEU A 11 6.49 22.82 -30.44
CA LEU A 11 5.41 21.86 -30.26
C LEU A 11 5.44 21.37 -28.82
N LEU A 12 4.31 21.41 -28.15
CA LEU A 12 4.12 20.85 -26.82
C LEU A 12 3.09 19.71 -26.92
N PHE A 13 3.51 18.53 -26.44
CA PHE A 13 2.61 17.38 -26.32
C PHE A 13 2.47 17.02 -24.84
N SER A 14 1.24 16.91 -24.37
CA SER A 14 0.94 16.44 -23.01
C SER A 14 -0.37 15.65 -23.05
N ALA A 15 -0.42 14.58 -22.25
CA ALA A 15 -1.64 13.81 -22.05
C ALA A 15 -2.65 14.55 -21.13
N THR A 16 -2.13 15.47 -20.29
CA THR A 16 -2.91 16.32 -19.38
C THR A 16 -2.43 17.75 -19.49
N PHE A 17 -3.33 18.73 -19.42
CA PHE A 17 -3.03 20.14 -19.41
C PHE A 17 -3.52 20.78 -18.11
N PRO A 18 -2.87 20.54 -16.95
CA PRO A 18 -3.17 21.26 -15.73
C PRO A 18 -2.87 22.76 -15.91
N GLN A 19 -3.59 23.61 -15.18
CA GLN A 19 -3.50 25.08 -15.33
C GLN A 19 -2.05 25.58 -15.19
N GLU A 20 -1.27 24.97 -14.32
CA GLU A 20 0.17 25.31 -14.13
C GLU A 20 1.01 25.11 -15.41
N ILE A 21 0.69 24.11 -16.22
CA ILE A 21 1.37 23.92 -17.52
C ILE A 21 0.89 24.96 -18.52
N ILE A 22 -0.42 25.26 -18.54
CA ILE A 22 -0.98 26.31 -19.42
C ILE A 22 -0.32 27.63 -19.11
N ASP A 23 -0.27 28.04 -17.85
CA ASP A 23 0.34 29.30 -17.41
C ASP A 23 1.84 29.35 -17.76
N SER A 24 2.55 28.23 -17.60
CA SER A 24 3.97 28.13 -17.98
C SER A 24 4.19 28.18 -19.51
N THR A 25 3.22 27.77 -20.30
CA THR A 25 3.33 27.78 -21.76
C THR A 25 3.09 29.15 -22.37
N GLU A 26 2.31 30.01 -21.72
CA GLU A 26 2.08 31.40 -22.14
C GLU A 26 3.38 32.23 -22.20
N GLU A 27 4.38 31.88 -21.36
CA GLU A 27 5.70 32.51 -21.40
C GLU A 27 6.54 32.13 -22.64
N PHE A 28 6.24 31.00 -23.28
CA PHE A 28 7.11 30.39 -24.30
C PHE A 28 6.46 30.22 -25.67
N LEU A 29 5.12 30.24 -25.74
CA LEU A 29 4.35 30.07 -26.96
C LEU A 29 3.68 31.38 -27.33
N THR A 30 3.89 31.83 -28.57
CA THR A 30 3.20 33.02 -29.12
C THR A 30 2.00 32.52 -29.93
N GLU A 31 0.79 32.90 -29.50
CA GLU A 31 -0.47 32.51 -30.15
C GLU A 31 -0.57 30.98 -30.45
N PRO A 32 -0.47 30.10 -29.43
CA PRO A 32 -0.46 28.68 -29.66
C PRO A 32 -1.80 28.19 -30.24
N VAL A 33 -1.72 27.32 -31.23
CA VAL A 33 -2.88 26.54 -31.71
C VAL A 33 -3.01 25.32 -30.81
N THR A 34 -4.08 25.25 -30.02
CA THR A 34 -4.38 24.07 -29.23
C THR A 34 -5.17 23.07 -30.08
N VAL A 35 -4.60 21.89 -30.26
CA VAL A 35 -5.27 20.77 -30.91
C VAL A 35 -5.61 19.77 -29.82
N MET A 36 -6.88 19.67 -29.47
CA MET A 36 -7.39 18.64 -28.57
C MET A 36 -7.91 17.48 -29.42
N SER A 37 -7.53 16.28 -29.07
CA SER A 37 -8.03 15.08 -29.74
C SER A 37 -9.35 14.68 -29.06
N ASP A 38 -10.47 15.25 -29.53
CA ASP A 38 -11.81 14.90 -29.06
C ASP A 38 -12.32 13.55 -29.64
N ASP A 39 -11.62 13.00 -30.63
CA ASP A 39 -12.01 11.82 -31.39
C ASP A 39 -11.07 10.62 -31.26
N LEU A 40 -10.19 10.60 -30.31
CA LEU A 40 -9.61 9.32 -29.96
C LEU A 40 -10.63 8.62 -29.05
N ASP A 41 -11.35 7.65 -29.63
CA ASP A 41 -11.72 6.44 -28.93
C ASP A 41 -10.40 5.86 -28.37
N VAL A 42 -9.87 6.50 -27.35
CA VAL A 42 -8.85 5.89 -26.51
C VAL A 42 -9.58 4.71 -25.93
N GLU A 43 -9.38 3.52 -26.53
CA GLU A 43 -9.76 2.28 -25.88
C GLU A 43 -9.19 2.40 -24.46
N VAL A 44 -10.09 2.73 -23.52
CA VAL A 44 -9.72 2.73 -22.10
C VAL A 44 -9.27 1.30 -21.85
N PRO A 45 -7.99 1.06 -21.54
CA PRO A 45 -7.52 -0.29 -21.38
C PRO A 45 -8.44 -1.01 -20.41
N GLU A 46 -8.91 -2.20 -20.76
CA GLU A 46 -9.75 -3.01 -19.90
C GLU A 46 -8.90 -3.47 -18.70
N ILE A 47 -8.85 -2.65 -17.64
CA ILE A 47 -8.06 -2.89 -16.45
C ILE A 47 -9.01 -3.23 -15.31
N ASP A 48 -8.90 -4.45 -14.82
CA ASP A 48 -9.57 -4.87 -13.59
C ASP A 48 -8.87 -4.23 -12.39
N GLN A 49 -9.54 -3.26 -11.75
CA GLN A 49 -8.97 -2.48 -10.66
C GLN A 49 -9.48 -2.96 -9.31
N HIS A 50 -8.56 -3.39 -8.45
CA HIS A 50 -8.85 -3.89 -7.12
C HIS A 50 -8.09 -3.13 -6.03
N TRP A 51 -8.70 -3.06 -4.85
CA TRP A 51 -7.98 -2.64 -3.67
C TRP A 51 -8.22 -3.60 -2.51
N ILE A 52 -7.16 -3.84 -1.74
CA ILE A 52 -7.18 -4.72 -0.57
C ILE A 52 -7.04 -3.87 0.68
N ARG A 53 -7.96 -4.03 1.64
CA ARG A 53 -7.80 -3.45 2.98
C ARG A 53 -6.69 -4.18 3.70
N ILE A 54 -5.57 -3.51 3.93
CA ILE A 54 -4.39 -4.13 4.49
C ILE A 54 -3.52 -3.11 5.20
N GLY A 55 -3.14 -3.38 6.45
CA GLY A 55 -2.24 -2.52 7.18
C GLY A 55 -0.77 -2.70 6.80
N ARG A 56 0.04 -1.74 7.19
CA ARG A 56 1.47 -1.66 6.81
C ARG A 56 2.25 -2.94 7.14
N ALA A 57 1.94 -3.59 8.27
CA ALA A 57 2.62 -4.82 8.70
C ALA A 57 2.43 -5.99 7.74
N ASN A 58 1.32 -5.98 6.98
CA ASN A 58 0.90 -7.07 6.11
C ASN A 58 1.01 -6.74 4.61
N LYS A 59 1.37 -5.52 4.20
CA LYS A 59 1.51 -5.17 2.78
C LYS A 59 2.43 -6.16 2.03
N LEU A 60 3.55 -6.59 2.65
CA LEU A 60 4.43 -7.60 2.05
C LEU A 60 3.72 -8.96 1.84
N TRP A 61 2.88 -9.38 2.80
CA TRP A 61 2.04 -10.58 2.65
C TRP A 61 1.07 -10.42 1.49
N GLY A 62 0.40 -9.27 1.38
CA GLY A 62 -0.52 -8.98 0.27
C GLY A 62 0.18 -9.05 -1.09
N VAL A 63 1.36 -8.45 -1.22
CA VAL A 63 2.20 -8.58 -2.44
C VAL A 63 2.51 -10.05 -2.71
N GLY A 64 2.97 -10.80 -1.71
CA GLY A 64 3.29 -12.22 -1.87
C GLY A 64 2.10 -13.04 -2.39
N ARG A 65 0.87 -12.74 -1.90
CA ARG A 65 -0.36 -13.38 -2.36
C ARG A 65 -0.69 -13.07 -3.82
N ILE A 66 -0.43 -11.88 -4.30
CA ILE A 66 -0.61 -11.51 -5.71
C ILE A 66 0.45 -12.22 -6.56
N LEU A 67 1.72 -12.15 -6.15
CA LEU A 67 2.84 -12.70 -6.93
C LEU A 67 2.80 -14.22 -7.09
N VAL A 68 2.31 -14.98 -6.10
CA VAL A 68 2.19 -16.46 -6.23
C VAL A 68 1.09 -16.89 -7.18
N ASN A 69 0.19 -15.99 -7.55
CA ASN A 69 -0.86 -16.23 -8.53
C ASN A 69 -0.48 -15.82 -9.95
N MET A 70 0.73 -15.30 -10.16
CA MET A 70 1.23 -14.96 -11.50
C MET A 70 1.51 -16.22 -12.32
N ASN A 71 1.16 -16.15 -13.59
CA ASN A 71 1.55 -17.16 -14.58
C ASN A 71 2.96 -16.88 -15.11
N ASP A 72 3.57 -17.84 -15.78
CA ASP A 72 4.92 -17.69 -16.36
C ASP A 72 5.03 -16.57 -17.39
N SER A 73 3.93 -16.23 -18.06
CA SER A 73 3.85 -15.13 -19.03
C SER A 73 3.66 -13.75 -18.40
N ASP A 74 3.31 -13.68 -17.11
CA ASP A 74 2.99 -12.42 -16.45
C ASP A 74 4.22 -11.61 -16.09
N GLN A 75 4.06 -10.30 -16.16
CA GLN A 75 5.03 -9.32 -15.67
C GLN A 75 4.34 -8.36 -14.71
N CYS A 76 4.95 -8.14 -13.56
CA CYS A 76 4.43 -7.30 -12.49
C CYS A 76 5.27 -6.04 -12.30
N LEU A 77 4.61 -4.89 -12.28
CA LEU A 77 5.21 -3.61 -11.92
C LEU A 77 4.66 -3.14 -10.58
N ILE A 78 5.54 -3.00 -9.59
CA ILE A 78 5.18 -2.59 -8.22
C ILE A 78 5.62 -1.14 -7.99
N PHE A 79 4.69 -0.27 -7.65
CA PHE A 79 4.96 1.13 -7.35
C PHE A 79 5.10 1.39 -5.86
N CYS A 80 6.18 2.08 -5.50
CA CYS A 80 6.43 2.63 -4.17
C CYS A 80 6.69 4.14 -4.27
N ASN A 81 6.25 4.91 -3.27
CA ASN A 81 6.41 6.37 -3.28
C ASN A 81 7.86 6.83 -3.06
N THR A 82 8.72 5.99 -2.49
CA THR A 82 10.11 6.37 -2.18
C THR A 82 11.12 5.33 -2.66
N LYS A 83 12.31 5.79 -3.09
CA LYS A 83 13.44 4.92 -3.45
C LYS A 83 13.85 3.98 -2.32
N ARG A 84 13.80 4.46 -1.06
CA ARG A 84 14.09 3.63 0.12
C ARG A 84 13.11 2.46 0.25
N MET A 85 11.82 2.69 -0.04
CA MET A 85 10.82 1.63 0.00
C MET A 85 11.02 0.64 -1.16
N VAL A 86 11.40 1.11 -2.34
CA VAL A 86 11.76 0.26 -3.49
C VAL A 86 12.85 -0.75 -3.10
N GLU A 87 13.97 -0.26 -2.55
CA GLU A 87 15.08 -1.11 -2.12
C GLU A 87 14.68 -2.07 -0.99
N LEU A 88 13.98 -1.55 0.03
CA LEU A 88 13.52 -2.35 1.16
C LEU A 88 12.56 -3.46 0.74
N LEU A 89 11.64 -3.16 -0.16
CA LEU A 89 10.67 -4.14 -0.66
C LEU A 89 11.37 -5.23 -1.47
N ASN A 90 12.31 -4.86 -2.34
CA ASN A 90 13.11 -5.80 -3.11
C ASN A 90 13.92 -6.74 -2.21
N ASP A 91 14.62 -6.21 -1.20
CA ASP A 91 15.36 -7.02 -0.21
C ASP A 91 14.45 -8.01 0.52
N ARG A 92 13.25 -7.56 0.94
CA ARG A 92 12.28 -8.42 1.61
C ARG A 92 11.70 -9.49 0.70
N LEU A 93 11.33 -9.14 -0.54
CA LEU A 93 10.81 -10.11 -1.51
C LEU A 93 11.86 -11.16 -1.85
N SER A 94 13.13 -10.78 -2.00
CA SER A 94 14.24 -11.71 -2.26
C SER A 94 14.40 -12.74 -1.13
N LYS A 95 14.20 -12.37 0.13
CA LYS A 95 14.21 -13.29 1.28
C LYS A 95 13.09 -14.32 1.23
N HIS A 96 12.02 -14.02 0.50
CA HIS A 96 10.89 -14.91 0.27
C HIS A 96 10.91 -15.58 -1.11
N ARG A 97 12.06 -15.59 -1.78
CA ARG A 97 12.30 -16.23 -3.09
C ARG A 97 11.58 -15.57 -4.28
N PHE A 98 11.18 -14.32 -4.13
CA PHE A 98 10.71 -13.53 -5.27
C PHE A 98 11.88 -12.74 -5.85
N SER A 99 12.28 -13.07 -7.07
CA SER A 99 13.36 -12.35 -7.77
C SER A 99 12.79 -11.13 -8.48
N GLY A 100 13.12 -9.94 -7.99
CA GLY A 100 12.74 -8.67 -8.59
C GLY A 100 13.96 -7.83 -8.97
N SER A 101 13.71 -6.79 -9.74
CA SER A 101 14.67 -5.72 -10.01
C SER A 101 14.11 -4.38 -9.56
N THR A 102 14.99 -3.44 -9.20
CA THR A 102 14.61 -2.10 -8.75
C THR A 102 14.84 -1.06 -9.84
N LEU A 103 13.99 -0.01 -9.84
CA LEU A 103 14.15 1.13 -10.74
C LEU A 103 13.82 2.44 -10.00
N HIS A 104 14.85 3.28 -9.75
CA HIS A 104 14.69 4.56 -9.06
C HIS A 104 15.74 5.57 -9.50
N GLY A 105 15.57 6.85 -9.12
CA GLY A 105 16.35 7.97 -9.62
C GLY A 105 17.86 7.92 -9.34
N ASP A 106 18.30 7.22 -8.28
CA ASP A 106 19.74 7.16 -7.92
C ASP A 106 20.53 6.12 -8.75
N MET A 107 19.87 5.38 -9.63
CA MET A 107 20.55 4.41 -10.48
C MET A 107 21.30 5.10 -11.62
N SER A 108 22.50 4.58 -11.92
CA SER A 108 23.21 5.02 -13.12
C SER A 108 22.44 4.64 -14.39
N GLN A 109 22.57 5.44 -15.45
CA GLN A 109 21.88 5.22 -16.72
C GLN A 109 22.10 3.79 -17.26
N ASN A 110 23.32 3.30 -17.22
CA ASN A 110 23.65 1.95 -17.70
C ASN A 110 22.93 0.83 -16.90
N LYS A 111 22.81 0.99 -15.58
CA LYS A 111 22.04 0.03 -14.75
C LYS A 111 20.56 0.09 -15.07
N ARG A 112 20.03 1.30 -15.25
CA ARG A 112 18.64 1.53 -15.61
C ARG A 112 18.30 0.85 -16.94
N GLU A 113 19.11 1.07 -17.97
CA GLU A 113 18.95 0.46 -19.29
C GLU A 113 19.00 -1.07 -19.23
N LYS A 114 19.95 -1.63 -18.47
CA LYS A 114 20.05 -3.08 -18.28
C LYS A 114 18.78 -3.67 -17.66
N VAL A 115 18.27 -3.05 -16.59
CA VAL A 115 17.04 -3.50 -15.92
C VAL A 115 15.85 -3.38 -16.87
N MET A 116 15.77 -2.29 -17.61
CA MET A 116 14.70 -2.03 -18.56
C MET A 116 14.69 -3.03 -19.72
N ASN A 117 15.84 -3.34 -20.27
CA ASN A 117 15.96 -4.34 -21.33
C ASN A 117 15.57 -5.72 -20.79
N GLY A 118 16.09 -6.13 -19.63
CA GLY A 118 15.70 -7.42 -19.02
C GLY A 118 14.21 -7.51 -18.69
N PHE A 119 13.56 -6.39 -18.33
CA PHE A 119 12.11 -6.37 -18.12
C PHE A 119 11.34 -6.42 -19.44
N ARG A 120 11.79 -5.72 -20.47
CA ARG A 120 11.19 -5.77 -21.82
C ARG A 120 11.31 -7.16 -22.44
N ASP A 121 12.47 -7.78 -22.28
CA ASP A 121 12.77 -9.11 -22.84
C ASP A 121 12.08 -10.26 -22.05
N GLY A 122 11.47 -9.93 -20.88
CA GLY A 122 10.78 -10.90 -20.03
C GLY A 122 11.68 -11.69 -19.08
N ASP A 123 12.98 -11.39 -19.04
CA ASP A 123 13.95 -12.00 -18.11
C ASP A 123 13.71 -11.53 -16.67
N VAL A 124 13.27 -10.30 -16.50
CA VAL A 124 12.81 -9.73 -15.23
C VAL A 124 11.30 -9.79 -15.19
N LYS A 125 10.74 -10.57 -14.27
CA LYS A 125 9.28 -10.71 -14.11
C LYS A 125 8.67 -9.71 -13.15
N ILE A 126 9.43 -9.22 -12.18
CA ILE A 126 8.98 -8.30 -11.14
C ILE A 126 9.87 -7.07 -11.15
N LEU A 127 9.28 -5.92 -11.44
CA LEU A 127 9.96 -4.62 -11.39
C LEU A 127 9.36 -3.77 -10.27
N ILE A 128 10.21 -3.24 -9.39
CA ILE A 128 9.79 -2.37 -8.28
C ILE A 128 10.32 -0.97 -8.57
N ALA A 129 9.45 0.02 -8.66
CA ALA A 129 9.84 1.34 -9.14
C ALA A 129 9.19 2.49 -8.36
N THR A 130 9.81 3.67 -8.48
CA THR A 130 9.16 4.94 -8.16
C THR A 130 8.51 5.55 -9.39
N ASP A 131 7.52 6.44 -9.21
CA ASP A 131 6.83 7.10 -10.33
C ASP A 131 7.79 7.81 -11.29
N VAL A 132 8.70 8.60 -10.74
CA VAL A 132 9.68 9.37 -11.56
C VAL A 132 10.53 8.45 -12.44
N ALA A 133 10.92 7.29 -11.91
CA ALA A 133 11.73 6.35 -12.66
C ALA A 133 10.91 5.53 -13.68
N ALA A 134 9.64 5.31 -13.39
CA ALA A 134 8.73 4.57 -14.24
C ALA A 134 8.06 5.44 -15.34
N ARG A 135 8.14 6.77 -15.23
CA ARG A 135 7.64 7.67 -16.28
C ARG A 135 8.43 7.47 -17.56
N GLY A 136 7.73 7.39 -18.70
CA GLY A 136 8.36 7.15 -19.99
C GLY A 136 8.86 5.72 -20.22
N LEU A 137 8.51 4.79 -19.32
CA LEU A 137 8.72 3.37 -19.59
C LEU A 137 7.82 2.92 -20.73
N ASP A 138 8.40 2.66 -21.86
CA ASP A 138 7.74 1.97 -22.96
C ASP A 138 7.87 0.46 -22.72
N VAL A 139 6.90 -0.07 -21.96
CA VAL A 139 6.87 -1.49 -21.60
C VAL A 139 5.48 -2.03 -21.87
N ASP A 140 5.35 -2.77 -22.94
CA ASP A 140 4.07 -3.29 -23.43
C ASP A 140 3.67 -4.65 -22.84
N GLY A 141 4.46 -5.18 -21.92
CA GLY A 141 4.29 -6.54 -21.39
C GLY A 141 3.70 -6.61 -19.96
N VAL A 142 3.43 -5.49 -19.31
CA VAL A 142 2.94 -5.49 -17.94
C VAL A 142 1.51 -6.02 -17.89
N THR A 143 1.29 -7.11 -17.16
CA THR A 143 -0.05 -7.68 -16.93
C THR A 143 -0.61 -7.25 -15.59
N ILE A 144 0.26 -7.05 -14.58
CA ILE A 144 -0.15 -6.72 -13.22
C ILE A 144 0.56 -5.46 -12.74
N VAL A 145 -0.20 -4.49 -12.27
CA VAL A 145 0.30 -3.32 -11.56
C VAL A 145 -0.06 -3.42 -10.08
N ILE A 146 0.92 -3.26 -9.19
CA ILE A 146 0.68 -3.19 -7.75
C ILE A 146 1.04 -1.80 -7.23
N ASN A 147 0.07 -1.08 -6.68
CA ASN A 147 0.33 0.11 -5.88
C ASN A 147 0.61 -0.32 -4.44
N TYR A 148 1.89 -0.56 -4.11
CA TYR A 148 2.33 -0.85 -2.74
C TYR A 148 2.03 0.32 -1.83
N ASP A 149 2.28 1.54 -2.30
CA ASP A 149 1.83 2.79 -1.73
C ASP A 149 0.92 3.50 -2.74
N LEU A 150 -0.22 4.04 -2.29
CA LEU A 150 -1.02 4.92 -3.13
C LEU A 150 -0.22 6.18 -3.47
N PRO A 151 -0.33 6.70 -4.69
CA PRO A 151 0.35 7.95 -5.05
C PRO A 151 -0.30 9.14 -4.33
N ASP A 152 0.49 10.16 -4.05
CA ASP A 152 0.00 11.39 -3.41
C ASP A 152 -0.89 12.20 -4.37
N ASN A 153 -0.59 12.15 -5.68
CA ASN A 153 -1.39 12.78 -6.72
C ASN A 153 -2.29 11.75 -7.44
N PRO A 154 -3.61 11.99 -7.55
CA PRO A 154 -4.53 11.13 -8.30
C PRO A 154 -4.13 10.90 -9.76
N GLU A 155 -3.49 11.84 -10.43
CA GLU A 155 -3.00 11.69 -11.80
C GLU A 155 -1.97 10.58 -11.93
N ASP A 156 -1.07 10.46 -10.96
CA ASP A 156 -0.05 9.41 -10.96
C ASP A 156 -0.68 8.02 -10.88
N TYR A 157 -1.86 7.88 -10.25
CA TYR A 157 -2.59 6.60 -10.23
C TYR A 157 -2.96 6.14 -11.64
N VAL A 158 -3.52 7.02 -12.44
CA VAL A 158 -3.91 6.72 -13.83
C VAL A 158 -2.66 6.39 -14.67
N HIS A 159 -1.58 7.14 -14.48
CA HIS A 159 -0.30 6.87 -15.14
C HIS A 159 0.29 5.51 -14.75
N ARG A 160 0.12 5.07 -13.50
CA ARG A 160 0.59 3.76 -13.02
C ARG A 160 -0.21 2.62 -13.62
N ILE A 161 -1.53 2.68 -13.52
CA ILE A 161 -2.39 1.61 -14.07
C ILE A 161 -2.32 1.56 -15.58
N GLY A 162 -2.15 2.69 -16.28
CA GLY A 162 -1.93 2.75 -17.71
C GLY A 162 -0.64 2.09 -18.21
N ARG A 163 0.16 1.44 -17.33
CA ARG A 163 1.26 0.55 -17.73
C ARG A 163 0.78 -0.84 -18.08
N THR A 164 -0.42 -1.22 -17.67
CA THR A 164 -1.05 -2.50 -18.06
C THR A 164 -2.27 -2.27 -18.94
N GLY A 165 -2.87 -3.33 -19.43
CA GLY A 165 -4.08 -3.26 -20.29
C GLY A 165 -3.80 -2.73 -21.70
N ARG A 166 -2.57 -2.81 -22.20
CA ARG A 166 -2.20 -2.31 -23.54
C ARG A 166 -2.28 -3.38 -24.61
N MET A 167 -2.41 -2.96 -25.87
CA MET A 167 -2.40 -3.84 -27.06
C MET A 167 -3.50 -4.93 -27.01
N GLY A 168 -4.70 -4.60 -26.51
CA GLY A 168 -5.83 -5.53 -26.42
C GLY A 168 -5.67 -6.63 -25.38
N ARG A 169 -4.68 -6.54 -24.48
CA ARG A 169 -4.51 -7.47 -23.35
C ARG A 169 -5.25 -6.95 -22.13
N LYS A 170 -5.88 -7.86 -21.40
CA LYS A 170 -6.46 -7.54 -20.08
C LYS A 170 -5.35 -7.24 -19.09
N GLY A 171 -5.54 -6.20 -18.29
CA GLY A 171 -4.63 -5.81 -17.23
C GLY A 171 -5.28 -5.91 -15.86
N GLU A 172 -4.48 -6.15 -14.85
CA GLU A 172 -4.92 -6.10 -13.44
C GLU A 172 -4.17 -5.02 -12.67
N SER A 173 -4.88 -4.32 -11.80
CA SER A 173 -4.31 -3.34 -10.88
C SER A 173 -4.74 -3.64 -9.45
N TRP A 174 -3.78 -3.74 -8.54
CA TRP A 174 -3.99 -4.02 -7.13
C TRP A 174 -3.44 -2.89 -6.27
N SER A 175 -4.27 -2.32 -5.41
CA SER A 175 -3.85 -1.26 -4.47
C SER A 175 -3.89 -1.75 -3.03
N LEU A 176 -2.78 -1.62 -2.31
CA LEU A 176 -2.66 -2.03 -0.90
C LEU A 176 -2.97 -0.86 0.02
N VAL A 177 -4.19 -0.83 0.54
CA VAL A 177 -4.79 0.33 1.20
C VAL A 177 -4.90 0.09 2.70
N GLY A 178 -4.11 0.81 3.49
CA GLY A 178 -4.24 0.86 4.94
C GLY A 178 -5.35 1.81 5.38
N ARG A 179 -5.54 1.89 6.69
CA ARG A 179 -6.53 2.78 7.30
C ARG A 179 -6.29 4.24 6.93
N ASP A 180 -5.04 4.68 6.99
CA ASP A 180 -4.66 6.06 6.72
C ASP A 180 -4.76 6.42 5.23
N ASP A 181 -4.72 5.41 4.36
CA ASP A 181 -4.74 5.57 2.91
C ASP A 181 -6.17 5.73 2.33
N LEU A 182 -7.24 5.51 3.12
CA LEU A 182 -8.63 5.51 2.63
C LEU A 182 -9.05 6.84 2.01
N ARG A 183 -8.66 7.96 2.64
CA ARG A 183 -8.97 9.30 2.10
C ARG A 183 -8.32 9.52 0.74
N GLN A 184 -7.11 9.02 0.57
CA GLN A 184 -6.40 9.12 -0.70
C GLN A 184 -7.05 8.24 -1.77
N LEU A 185 -7.48 7.03 -1.41
CA LEU A 185 -8.23 6.16 -2.31
C LEU A 185 -9.53 6.84 -2.79
N ASP A 186 -10.29 7.42 -1.88
CA ASP A 186 -11.53 8.13 -2.22
C ASP A 186 -11.27 9.34 -3.12
N LYS A 187 -10.20 10.09 -2.86
CA LYS A 187 -9.78 11.19 -3.73
C LYS A 187 -9.46 10.71 -5.15
N ILE A 188 -8.70 9.61 -5.29
CA ILE A 188 -8.38 9.01 -6.59
C ILE A 188 -9.65 8.60 -7.33
N ARG A 189 -10.56 7.88 -6.65
CA ARG A 189 -11.82 7.40 -7.22
C ARG A 189 -12.71 8.53 -7.71
N THR A 190 -12.83 9.60 -6.92
CA THR A 190 -13.71 10.74 -7.25
C THR A 190 -13.13 11.61 -8.35
N THR A 191 -11.81 11.87 -8.34
CA THR A 191 -11.16 12.71 -9.36
C THR A 191 -11.32 12.15 -10.77
N TRP A 192 -11.22 10.82 -10.93
CA TRP A 192 -11.23 10.16 -12.24
C TRP A 192 -12.46 9.31 -12.48
N ASN A 193 -13.47 9.38 -11.61
CA ASN A 193 -14.68 8.54 -11.68
C ASN A 193 -14.35 7.04 -11.86
N LEU A 194 -13.36 6.54 -11.11
CA LEU A 194 -12.87 5.17 -11.25
C LEU A 194 -13.69 4.19 -10.41
N ASN A 195 -13.97 3.02 -10.99
CA ASN A 195 -14.56 1.89 -10.28
C ASN A 195 -13.44 0.96 -9.78
N ILE A 196 -12.86 1.27 -8.62
CA ILE A 196 -11.86 0.41 -7.97
C ILE A 196 -12.58 -0.47 -6.96
N MET A 197 -12.68 -1.76 -7.25
CA MET A 197 -13.45 -2.71 -6.44
C MET A 197 -12.69 -3.12 -5.18
N LYS A 198 -13.39 -3.20 -4.05
CA LYS A 198 -12.81 -3.81 -2.84
C LYS A 198 -12.72 -5.32 -3.05
N ALA A 199 -11.56 -5.87 -2.78
CA ALA A 199 -11.29 -7.31 -2.88
C ALA A 199 -10.52 -7.81 -1.65
N GLU A 200 -10.57 -9.09 -1.43
CA GLU A 200 -9.65 -9.77 -0.52
C GLU A 200 -8.36 -10.13 -1.26
N ALA A 201 -7.29 -10.40 -0.51
CA ALA A 201 -6.07 -10.91 -1.11
C ALA A 201 -6.35 -12.24 -1.84
N PRO A 202 -5.75 -12.46 -3.03
CA PRO A 202 -5.97 -13.69 -3.79
C PRO A 202 -5.74 -14.94 -2.95
N LYS A 203 -6.52 -16.00 -3.17
CA LYS A 203 -6.32 -17.27 -2.50
C LYS A 203 -4.97 -17.87 -2.93
N LEU A 204 -4.39 -18.70 -2.06
CA LEU A 204 -3.23 -19.49 -2.49
C LEU A 204 -3.63 -20.44 -3.59
N PRO A 205 -2.79 -20.62 -4.62
CA PRO A 205 -2.95 -21.71 -5.56
C PRO A 205 -2.91 -23.08 -4.86
N ASP A 206 -3.64 -24.06 -5.37
CA ASP A 206 -3.78 -25.40 -4.74
C ASP A 206 -2.45 -26.12 -4.54
N HIS A 207 -1.44 -25.80 -5.33
CA HIS A 207 -0.10 -26.39 -5.24
C HIS A 207 0.82 -25.73 -4.20
N ILE A 208 0.34 -24.69 -3.51
CA ILE A 208 1.09 -23.97 -2.48
C ILE A 208 0.44 -24.17 -1.12
N ASP A 209 1.06 -24.97 -0.28
CA ASP A 209 0.53 -25.31 1.05
C ASP A 209 0.61 -24.18 2.08
N ARG A 210 1.52 -23.24 1.89
CA ARG A 210 1.79 -22.18 2.88
C ARG A 210 2.06 -20.84 2.22
N ASP A 211 1.60 -19.78 2.87
CA ASP A 211 1.97 -18.42 2.49
C ASP A 211 3.49 -18.24 2.43
N PRO A 212 4.02 -17.72 1.33
CA PRO A 212 5.45 -17.39 1.24
C PRO A 212 5.86 -16.32 2.26
N VAL A 213 4.94 -15.42 2.59
CA VAL A 213 5.08 -14.42 3.64
C VAL A 213 4.00 -14.65 4.68
N ARG A 214 4.37 -14.80 5.96
CA ARG A 214 3.37 -14.98 7.02
C ARG A 214 2.67 -13.65 7.33
N PRO A 215 1.34 -13.63 7.42
CA PRO A 215 0.63 -12.46 7.90
C PRO A 215 0.98 -12.19 9.37
N ARG A 216 1.01 -10.92 9.72
CA ARG A 216 1.26 -10.46 11.09
C ARG A 216 -0.01 -9.81 11.64
N LYS A 217 -0.15 -9.82 12.96
CA LYS A 217 -1.21 -9.06 13.59
C LYS A 217 -0.91 -7.57 13.42
N ASP A 218 -1.82 -6.85 12.77
CA ASP A 218 -1.72 -5.42 12.57
C ASP A 218 -2.63 -4.70 13.56
N TRP A 219 -2.02 -4.23 14.64
CA TRP A 219 -2.73 -3.57 15.72
C TRP A 219 -3.34 -2.22 15.29
N ASN A 220 -2.70 -1.53 14.34
CA ASN A 220 -3.21 -0.26 13.82
C ASN A 220 -4.52 -0.46 13.04
N GLU A 221 -4.63 -1.50 12.24
CA GLU A 221 -5.86 -1.82 11.52
C GLU A 221 -6.99 -2.28 12.46
N SER A 222 -6.63 -2.87 13.60
CA SER A 222 -7.59 -3.32 14.64
C SER A 222 -7.95 -2.23 15.64
N SER A 223 -7.34 -1.04 15.56
CA SER A 223 -7.59 0.06 16.50
C SER A 223 -8.79 0.92 16.08
N ASP A 224 -9.38 1.60 17.04
CA ASP A 224 -10.39 2.64 16.83
C ASP A 224 -9.78 3.94 16.21
N PRO A 225 -10.56 4.99 15.89
CA PRO A 225 -10.06 6.26 15.38
C PRO A 225 -9.00 6.96 16.26
N PHE A 226 -8.97 6.63 17.54
CA PHE A 226 -8.01 7.19 18.50
C PHE A 226 -6.76 6.33 18.68
N GLY A 227 -6.64 5.24 17.92
CA GLY A 227 -5.51 4.31 18.01
C GLY A 227 -5.62 3.30 19.13
N MET A 228 -6.81 3.15 19.75
CA MET A 228 -7.04 2.21 20.87
C MET A 228 -7.55 0.87 20.36
N VAL A 229 -7.04 -0.19 20.94
CA VAL A 229 -7.46 -1.59 20.70
C VAL A 229 -8.16 -2.11 21.93
N ARG A 230 -9.35 -2.68 21.79
CA ARG A 230 -10.11 -3.25 22.89
C ARG A 230 -9.72 -4.70 23.16
N ILE A 231 -9.20 -4.94 24.35
CA ILE A 231 -8.88 -6.28 24.87
C ILE A 231 -9.98 -6.68 25.85
N SER A 232 -10.63 -7.81 25.58
CA SER A 232 -11.59 -8.42 26.52
C SER A 232 -10.88 -9.45 27.38
N ILE A 233 -11.17 -9.47 28.67
CA ILE A 233 -10.63 -10.40 29.66
C ILE A 233 -11.80 -11.20 30.22
N ASP A 234 -11.68 -12.53 30.21
CA ASP A 234 -12.66 -13.45 30.79
C ASP A 234 -12.55 -13.51 32.33
N ALA A 235 -12.76 -12.34 32.94
CA ALA A 235 -12.75 -12.14 34.37
C ALA A 235 -13.48 -10.83 34.71
N GLY A 236 -14.40 -10.87 35.66
CA GLY A 236 -15.18 -9.72 36.08
C GLY A 236 -14.85 -9.21 37.49
N ILE A 237 -15.81 -8.52 38.13
CA ILE A 237 -15.64 -7.81 39.38
C ILE A 237 -15.20 -8.69 40.56
N SER A 238 -15.54 -9.98 40.54
CA SER A 238 -15.08 -10.94 41.57
C SER A 238 -13.57 -11.17 41.57
N THR A 239 -12.91 -11.03 40.40
CA THR A 239 -11.49 -11.25 40.17
C THR A 239 -10.74 -9.94 40.09
N ILE A 240 -11.32 -8.94 39.45
CA ILE A 240 -10.75 -7.62 39.21
C ILE A 240 -11.55 -6.59 40.02
N PRO A 241 -11.11 -6.23 41.23
CA PRO A 241 -11.89 -5.43 42.15
C PRO A 241 -12.04 -3.97 41.74
N SER A 242 -11.11 -3.44 40.96
CA SER A 242 -11.18 -2.06 40.46
C SER A 242 -10.39 -1.85 39.16
N SER A 243 -10.81 -0.89 38.36
CA SER A 243 -10.10 -0.46 37.16
C SER A 243 -8.67 0.06 37.45
N LEU A 244 -8.52 0.75 38.59
CA LEU A 244 -7.23 1.27 39.02
C LEU A 244 -6.22 0.14 39.30
N SER A 245 -6.66 -0.90 40.06
CA SER A 245 -5.76 -2.03 40.40
C SER A 245 -5.31 -2.80 39.15
N LEU A 246 -6.19 -2.98 38.17
CA LEU A 246 -5.86 -3.61 36.90
C LEU A 246 -4.93 -2.74 36.06
N SER A 247 -5.22 -1.44 35.98
CA SER A 247 -4.40 -0.47 35.25
C SER A 247 -2.95 -0.42 35.79
N GLU A 248 -2.80 -0.24 37.10
CA GLU A 248 -1.49 -0.22 37.77
C GLU A 248 -0.71 -1.52 37.56
N TRP A 249 -1.39 -2.66 37.65
CA TRP A 249 -0.78 -3.95 37.38
C TRP A 249 -0.32 -4.07 35.93
N ILE A 250 -1.15 -3.71 34.96
CA ILE A 250 -0.78 -3.72 33.53
C ILE A 250 0.44 -2.81 33.28
N ILE A 251 0.40 -1.57 33.77
CA ILE A 251 1.48 -0.58 33.61
C ILE A 251 2.79 -1.13 34.18
N SER A 252 2.74 -1.68 35.37
CA SER A 252 3.94 -2.20 36.05
C SER A 252 4.53 -3.44 35.35
N GLN A 253 3.67 -4.39 34.98
CA GLN A 253 4.11 -5.65 34.36
C GLN A 253 4.49 -5.50 32.90
N ALA A 254 3.72 -4.77 32.11
CA ALA A 254 4.00 -4.54 30.70
C ALA A 254 5.03 -3.41 30.47
N LYS A 255 5.37 -2.62 31.50
CA LYS A 255 6.27 -1.46 31.40
C LYS A 255 5.83 -0.49 30.30
N VAL A 256 4.55 -0.20 30.27
CA VAL A 256 3.95 0.77 29.35
C VAL A 256 3.68 2.08 30.08
N LYS A 257 3.50 3.17 29.33
CA LYS A 257 3.11 4.46 29.89
C LYS A 257 1.63 4.43 30.30
N GLU A 258 1.25 5.19 31.31
CA GLU A 258 -0.13 5.34 31.75
C GLU A 258 -1.06 5.73 30.58
N LEU A 259 -0.66 6.67 29.76
CA LEU A 259 -1.38 7.11 28.55
C LEU A 259 -1.62 6.00 27.50
N ALA A 260 -0.96 4.85 27.64
CA ALA A 260 -1.20 3.71 26.76
C ALA A 260 -2.43 2.89 27.17
N ILE A 261 -2.98 3.11 28.38
CA ILE A 261 -4.18 2.45 28.89
C ILE A 261 -5.33 3.47 28.84
N GLY A 262 -6.38 3.10 28.14
CA GLY A 262 -7.59 3.90 28.03
C GLY A 262 -8.67 3.46 29.02
N GLU A 263 -9.90 3.39 28.53
CA GLU A 263 -11.05 3.02 29.35
C GLU A 263 -10.97 1.56 29.80
N ILE A 264 -11.29 1.32 31.07
CA ILE A 264 -11.44 -0.03 31.64
C ILE A 264 -12.87 -0.15 32.15
N GLN A 265 -13.62 -1.08 31.56
CA GLN A 265 -14.99 -1.40 31.97
C GLN A 265 -15.02 -2.80 32.59
N ILE A 266 -15.43 -2.89 33.83
CA ILE A 266 -15.55 -4.15 34.60
C ILE A 266 -17.02 -4.52 34.71
N ASN A 267 -17.37 -5.69 34.18
CA ASN A 267 -18.70 -6.28 34.31
C ASN A 267 -18.66 -7.45 35.33
N ASN A 268 -19.80 -8.15 35.48
CA ASN A 268 -19.85 -9.26 36.40
C ASN A 268 -18.88 -10.38 36.06
N ASP A 269 -18.78 -10.76 34.78
CA ASP A 269 -18.04 -11.93 34.32
C ASP A 269 -16.91 -11.58 33.29
N SER A 270 -16.79 -10.34 32.89
CA SER A 270 -15.82 -9.89 31.91
C SER A 270 -15.31 -8.48 32.18
N THR A 271 -14.14 -8.20 31.70
CA THR A 271 -13.52 -6.85 31.73
C THR A 271 -13.01 -6.48 30.37
N THR A 272 -13.25 -5.26 29.94
CA THR A 272 -12.64 -4.71 28.73
C THR A 272 -11.62 -3.63 29.07
N VAL A 273 -10.51 -3.61 28.35
CA VAL A 273 -9.42 -2.64 28.51
C VAL A 273 -9.07 -2.09 27.14
N ASP A 274 -9.17 -0.79 26.98
CA ASP A 274 -8.68 -0.11 25.79
C ASP A 274 -7.18 0.17 25.93
N VAL A 275 -6.40 -0.26 24.95
CA VAL A 275 -4.94 -0.16 24.96
C VAL A 275 -4.46 0.44 23.66
N HIS A 276 -3.56 1.42 23.72
CA HIS A 276 -2.98 2.02 22.52
C HIS A 276 -2.27 0.95 21.66
N SER A 277 -2.51 1.00 20.35
CA SER A 277 -2.06 -0.01 19.37
C SER A 277 -0.57 -0.35 19.44
N GLU A 278 0.29 0.62 19.71
CA GLU A 278 1.72 0.42 19.87
C GLU A 278 2.09 -0.45 21.09
N SER A 279 1.23 -0.47 22.10
CA SER A 279 1.42 -1.22 23.36
C SER A 279 0.59 -2.51 23.43
N ALA A 280 -0.38 -2.68 22.52
CA ALA A 280 -1.39 -3.73 22.57
C ALA A 280 -0.80 -5.15 22.59
N GLN A 281 0.20 -5.43 21.73
CA GLN A 281 0.89 -6.72 21.71
C GLN A 281 1.53 -7.05 23.08
N ARG A 282 2.23 -6.08 23.63
CA ARG A 282 2.95 -6.26 24.90
C ARG A 282 1.99 -6.45 26.07
N VAL A 283 0.92 -5.68 26.11
CA VAL A 283 -0.12 -5.79 27.13
C VAL A 283 -0.82 -7.14 27.05
N LEU A 284 -1.22 -7.56 25.84
CA LEU A 284 -1.84 -8.86 25.63
C LEU A 284 -0.97 -10.02 26.13
N GLU A 285 0.32 -10.02 25.76
CA GLU A 285 1.26 -11.05 26.18
C GLU A 285 1.44 -11.10 27.71
N ILE A 286 1.43 -9.95 28.37
CA ILE A 286 1.54 -9.88 29.83
C ILE A 286 0.29 -10.42 30.48
N ILE A 287 -0.90 -10.02 30.04
CA ILE A 287 -2.16 -10.52 30.58
C ILE A 287 -2.27 -12.05 30.39
N GLU A 288 -1.79 -12.58 29.27
CA GLU A 288 -1.81 -14.01 28.99
C GLU A 288 -0.82 -14.81 29.82
N ARG A 289 0.38 -14.25 30.10
CA ARG A 289 1.51 -14.97 30.72
C ARG A 289 1.61 -14.78 32.22
N ARG A 290 1.10 -13.69 32.78
CA ARG A 290 1.24 -13.33 34.19
C ARG A 290 -0.07 -13.52 34.92
N GLU A 291 0.01 -13.80 36.21
CA GLU A 291 -1.14 -13.89 37.07
C GLU A 291 -1.45 -12.53 37.70
N PHE A 292 -2.72 -12.18 37.71
CA PHE A 292 -3.25 -11.04 38.44
C PHE A 292 -3.79 -11.54 39.77
N ASN A 293 -3.20 -11.13 40.90
CA ASN A 293 -3.56 -11.60 42.24
C ASN A 293 -3.62 -13.13 42.38
N GLY A 294 -2.70 -13.86 41.73
CA GLY A 294 -2.67 -15.31 41.74
C GLY A 294 -3.66 -15.99 40.79
N ILE A 295 -4.36 -15.23 39.94
CA ILE A 295 -5.35 -15.74 38.99
C ILE A 295 -4.86 -15.51 37.56
N LYS A 296 -4.89 -16.56 36.75
CA LYS A 296 -4.53 -16.49 35.33
C LYS A 296 -5.71 -15.94 34.53
N LEU A 297 -5.50 -14.79 33.92
CA LEU A 297 -6.48 -14.12 33.06
C LEU A 297 -6.41 -14.68 31.63
N LYS A 298 -7.56 -14.70 30.96
CA LYS A 298 -7.67 -15.12 29.55
C LYS A 298 -8.07 -13.92 28.69
N PRO A 299 -7.12 -13.26 28.03
CA PRO A 299 -7.45 -12.15 27.17
C PRO A 299 -7.90 -12.63 25.79
N SER A 300 -8.80 -11.89 25.18
CA SER A 300 -9.21 -12.01 23.78
C SER A 300 -9.34 -10.63 23.16
N LEU A 301 -9.30 -10.55 21.83
CA LEU A 301 -9.57 -9.28 21.14
C LEU A 301 -11.03 -9.18 20.80
N GLN A 302 -11.62 -8.05 21.09
CA GLN A 302 -12.89 -7.69 20.48
C GLN A 302 -12.61 -7.10 19.10
N ASN A 303 -13.09 -7.76 18.04
CA ASN A 303 -13.17 -7.15 16.72
C ASN A 303 -14.27 -6.09 16.75
N ASN A 304 -13.89 -4.84 16.50
CA ASN A 304 -14.84 -3.75 16.27
C ASN A 304 -15.51 -3.91 14.91
#